data_a4f786d8f1022a4b3fa26fe9f4a00469
#
_entry.id   a4f786d8f1022a4b3fa26fe9f4a00469
#
_cell.length_a   1.000
_cell.length_b   1.000
_cell.length_c   1.000
_cell.angle_alpha   90.00
_cell.angle_beta   90.00
_cell.angle_gamma   90.00
#
_symmetry.space_group_name_H-M   'P 1'
#
loop_
_entity.id
_entity.type
_entity.pdbx_description
1 polymer ?
#
loop_
_entity_poly.entity_id
_entity_poly.type
_entity_poly.pdbx_seq_one_letter_code
_entity_poly.pdbx_strand_id
1 'polypeptide(L)'
;MKEFSYTLQDEHGLHARGAMRLVTRAQSFNSNISIVYNDKIENLKRLFAVSCLGAKKGDFVTVRAQGADEYEAANTLENYFRANL
;
A
#
# COMPACT_ATOMS: atom_id res chain seq x y z
N MET A 1 9.69 2.92 -12.79
CA MET A 1 9.07 2.39 -11.57
C MET A 1 9.55 3.14 -10.35
N LYS A 2 8.61 3.49 -9.48
CA LYS A 2 8.93 4.10 -8.19
C LYS A 2 8.47 3.16 -7.09
N GLU A 3 9.26 3.04 -6.03
CA GLU A 3 8.86 2.20 -4.90
C GLU A 3 9.31 2.81 -3.58
N PHE A 4 8.62 2.43 -2.52
CA PHE A 4 9.03 2.75 -1.17
C PHE A 4 8.72 1.57 -0.26
N SER A 5 9.41 1.52 0.86
CA SER A 5 9.18 0.50 1.87
C SER A 5 8.80 1.17 3.18
N TYR A 6 8.02 0.46 3.98
CA TYR A 6 7.50 1.04 5.21
C TYR A 6 7.26 -0.06 6.24
N THR A 7 7.62 0.22 7.49
CA THR A 7 7.31 -0.67 8.61
C THR A 7 6.03 -0.17 9.27
N LEU A 8 5.01 -1.02 9.32
CA LEU A 8 3.72 -0.64 9.86
C LEU A 8 3.83 -0.26 11.34
N GLN A 9 3.24 0.89 11.69
CA GLN A 9 3.27 1.42 13.04
C GLN A 9 1.90 1.34 13.73
N ASP A 10 0.83 1.24 12.93
CA ASP A 10 -0.53 1.16 13.46
C ASP A 10 -0.69 -0.11 14.28
N GLU A 11 -1.26 0.01 15.46
CA GLU A 11 -1.48 -1.09 16.38
C GLU A 11 -2.23 -2.25 15.73
N HIS A 12 -3.15 -1.95 14.82
CA HIS A 12 -3.95 -2.95 14.13
C HIS A 12 -3.36 -3.41 12.81
N GLY A 13 -2.21 -2.87 12.43
CA GLY A 13 -1.58 -3.19 11.16
C GLY A 13 -2.44 -2.77 9.98
N LEU A 14 -2.37 -3.55 8.91
CA LEU A 14 -3.15 -3.27 7.71
C LEU A 14 -4.50 -4.00 7.80
N HIS A 15 -5.38 -3.45 8.65
CA HIS A 15 -6.72 -4.01 8.87
C HIS A 15 -7.70 -3.52 7.81
N ALA A 16 -8.92 -4.08 7.83
CA ALA A 16 -9.90 -3.84 6.76
C ALA A 16 -10.19 -2.36 6.53
N ARG A 17 -10.35 -1.57 7.61
CA ARG A 17 -10.64 -0.14 7.47
C ARG A 17 -9.47 0.61 6.84
N GLY A 18 -8.27 0.36 7.32
CA GLY A 18 -7.07 0.97 6.76
C GLY A 18 -6.83 0.54 5.32
N ALA A 19 -7.05 -0.74 5.04
CA ALA A 19 -6.93 -1.27 3.69
C ALA A 19 -7.90 -0.59 2.73
N MET A 20 -9.16 -0.38 3.15
CA MET A 20 -10.16 0.26 2.31
C MET A 20 -9.74 1.67 1.94
N ARG A 21 -9.26 2.45 2.90
CA ARG A 21 -8.80 3.82 2.64
C ARG A 21 -7.58 3.84 1.73
N LEU A 22 -6.67 2.93 1.95
CA LEU A 22 -5.46 2.82 1.15
C LEU A 22 -5.80 2.45 -0.30
N VAL A 23 -6.65 1.46 -0.48
CA VAL A 23 -7.09 0.99 -1.79
C VAL A 23 -7.81 2.11 -2.54
N THR A 24 -8.67 2.86 -1.87
CA THR A 24 -9.38 3.98 -2.48
C THR A 24 -8.40 5.02 -3.03
N ARG A 25 -7.35 5.32 -2.29
CA ARG A 25 -6.33 6.25 -2.76
C ARG A 25 -5.56 5.70 -3.95
N ALA A 26 -5.19 4.43 -3.89
CA ALA A 26 -4.47 3.80 -4.99
C ALA A 26 -5.29 3.79 -6.28
N GLN A 27 -6.60 3.61 -6.17
CA GLN A 27 -7.49 3.59 -7.32
C GLN A 27 -7.58 4.93 -8.04
N SER A 28 -7.18 6.02 -7.41
CA SER A 28 -7.23 7.35 -8.03
C SER A 28 -6.09 7.59 -9.01
N PHE A 29 -5.10 6.71 -9.05
CA PHE A 29 -3.96 6.84 -9.95
C PHE A 29 -4.07 5.91 -11.14
N ASN A 30 -3.47 6.30 -12.27
CA ASN A 30 -3.46 5.48 -13.48
C ASN A 30 -2.38 4.41 -13.47
N SER A 31 -1.35 4.60 -12.66
CA SER A 31 -0.26 3.63 -12.57
C SER A 31 -0.73 2.30 -12.03
N ASN A 32 -0.01 1.24 -12.41
CA ASN A 32 -0.15 -0.05 -11.76
C ASN A 32 0.55 0.05 -10.42
N ILE A 33 -0.17 -0.34 -9.35
CA ILE A 33 0.36 -0.23 -8.00
C ILE A 33 0.23 -1.58 -7.33
N SER A 34 1.35 -2.07 -6.79
CA SER A 34 1.36 -3.35 -6.09
C SER A 34 1.97 -3.18 -4.70
N ILE A 35 1.58 -4.09 -3.81
CA ILE A 35 2.13 -4.16 -2.46
C ILE A 35 2.78 -5.52 -2.30
N VAL A 36 3.98 -5.53 -1.76
CA VAL A 36 4.75 -6.74 -1.51
C VAL A 36 4.84 -6.95 -0.01
N TYR A 37 4.42 -8.11 0.45
CA TYR A 37 4.50 -8.49 1.85
C TYR A 37 4.96 -9.93 1.93
N ASN A 38 6.13 -10.15 2.53
CA ASN A 38 6.80 -11.46 2.52
C ASN A 38 6.96 -11.92 1.06
N ASP A 39 6.43 -13.08 0.71
CA ASP A 39 6.51 -13.62 -0.65
C ASP A 39 5.27 -13.31 -1.48
N LYS A 40 4.35 -12.50 -0.96
CA LYS A 40 3.11 -12.17 -1.64
C LYS A 40 3.21 -10.84 -2.34
N ILE A 41 2.71 -10.78 -3.58
CA ILE A 41 2.61 -9.55 -4.34
C ILE A 41 1.14 -9.41 -4.74
N GLU A 42 0.51 -8.31 -4.32
CA GLU A 42 -0.90 -8.08 -4.60
C GLU A 42 -1.12 -6.72 -5.23
N ASN A 43 -2.20 -6.61 -5.99
CA ASN A 43 -2.61 -5.34 -6.58
C ASN A 43 -3.20 -4.45 -5.49
N LEU A 44 -2.56 -3.29 -5.25
CA LEU A 44 -2.99 -2.39 -4.19
C LEU A 44 -4.35 -1.76 -4.45
N LYS A 45 -4.90 -1.92 -5.65
CA LYS A 45 -6.22 -1.42 -6.00
C LYS A 45 -7.34 -2.42 -5.71
N ARG A 46 -7.01 -3.59 -5.15
CA ARG A 46 -7.98 -4.66 -4.85
C ARG A 46 -8.12 -4.82 -3.34
N LEU A 47 -9.30 -4.47 -2.84
CA LEU A 47 -9.55 -4.45 -1.40
C LEU A 47 -9.37 -5.82 -0.75
N PHE A 48 -9.97 -6.86 -1.32
CA PHE A 48 -9.87 -8.20 -0.73
C PHE A 48 -8.42 -8.67 -0.65
N ALA A 49 -7.68 -8.51 -1.72
CA ALA A 49 -6.28 -8.95 -1.76
C ALA A 49 -5.47 -8.26 -0.67
N VAL A 50 -5.66 -6.94 -0.53
CA VAL A 50 -4.92 -6.15 0.44
C VAL A 50 -5.32 -6.50 1.87
N SER A 51 -6.61 -6.61 2.14
CA SER A 51 -7.08 -6.90 3.51
C SER A 51 -6.72 -8.31 3.96
N CYS A 52 -6.52 -9.24 3.01
CA CYS A 52 -6.15 -10.62 3.34
C CYS A 52 -4.65 -10.84 3.48
N LEU A 53 -3.82 -9.81 3.31
CA LEU A 53 -2.37 -9.96 3.46
C LEU A 53 -1.97 -10.36 4.87
N GLY A 54 -2.69 -9.88 5.87
CA GLY A 54 -2.39 -10.19 7.26
C GLY A 54 -1.19 -9.43 7.82
N ALA A 55 -0.80 -8.33 7.18
CA ALA A 55 0.33 -7.53 7.67
C ALA A 55 -0.03 -6.84 8.98
N LYS A 56 0.87 -6.93 9.95
CA LYS A 56 0.63 -6.47 11.33
C LYS A 56 1.64 -5.39 11.70
N LYS A 57 1.38 -4.72 12.83
CA LYS A 57 2.33 -3.76 13.38
C LYS A 57 3.71 -4.38 13.46
N GLY A 58 4.71 -3.65 12.98
CA GLY A 58 6.09 -4.10 12.93
C GLY A 58 6.47 -4.83 11.67
N ASP A 59 5.49 -5.20 10.86
CA ASP A 59 5.77 -5.87 9.59
C ASP A 59 6.18 -4.87 8.53
N PHE A 60 6.96 -5.35 7.58
CA PHE A 60 7.59 -4.56 6.54
C PHE A 60 6.87 -4.80 5.21
N VAL A 61 6.47 -3.73 4.54
CA VAL A 61 5.82 -3.81 3.23
C VAL A 61 6.55 -2.93 2.24
N THR A 62 6.48 -3.29 0.96
CA THR A 62 7.01 -2.48 -0.14
C THR A 62 5.89 -2.19 -1.11
N VAL A 63 5.77 -0.93 -1.51
CA VAL A 63 4.77 -0.49 -2.49
C VAL A 63 5.50 -0.07 -3.75
N ARG A 64 5.04 -0.57 -4.90
CA ARG A 64 5.62 -0.28 -6.21
C ARG A 64 4.57 0.35 -7.10
N ALA A 65 4.93 1.44 -7.75
CA ALA A 65 4.08 2.13 -8.71
C ALA A 65 4.79 2.20 -10.06
N GLN A 66 4.08 1.86 -11.14
CA GLN A 66 4.64 1.90 -12.48
C GLN A 66 3.61 2.43 -13.45
N GLY A 67 3.91 3.54 -14.10
CA GLY A 67 3.02 4.16 -15.05
C GLY A 67 3.27 5.65 -15.18
N ALA A 68 2.36 6.34 -15.88
CA ALA A 68 2.53 7.75 -16.20
C ALA A 68 2.59 8.64 -14.96
N ASP A 69 1.83 8.31 -13.91
CA ASP A 69 1.79 9.10 -12.67
C ASP A 69 2.49 8.41 -11.50
N GLU A 70 3.49 7.58 -11.78
CA GLU A 70 4.14 6.77 -10.75
C GLU A 70 4.80 7.60 -9.65
N TYR A 71 5.37 8.76 -9.98
CA TYR A 71 6.00 9.62 -8.97
C TYR A 71 4.97 10.16 -8.01
N GLU A 72 3.88 10.68 -8.54
CA GLU A 72 2.80 11.23 -7.74
C GLU A 72 2.14 10.15 -6.91
N ALA A 73 1.89 8.99 -7.50
CA ALA A 73 1.29 7.85 -6.80
C ALA A 73 2.16 7.40 -5.63
N ALA A 74 3.45 7.17 -5.88
CA ALA A 74 4.36 6.73 -4.83
C ALA A 74 4.45 7.75 -3.70
N ASN A 75 4.57 9.03 -4.04
CA ASN A 75 4.70 10.08 -3.05
C ASN A 75 3.45 10.22 -2.19
N THR A 76 2.29 10.21 -2.82
CA THR A 76 1.01 10.33 -2.12
C THR A 76 0.78 9.14 -1.20
N LEU A 77 1.06 7.94 -1.68
CA LEU A 77 0.86 6.73 -0.89
C LEU A 77 1.86 6.63 0.25
N GLU A 78 3.10 7.03 0.02
CA GLU A 78 4.09 7.03 1.11
C GLU A 78 3.67 7.97 2.22
N ASN A 79 3.21 9.16 1.87
CA ASN A 79 2.72 10.13 2.86
C ASN A 79 1.52 9.58 3.63
N TYR A 80 0.64 8.87 2.94
CA TYR A 80 -0.51 8.25 3.58
C TYR A 80 -0.08 7.18 4.59
N PHE A 81 0.88 6.33 4.22
CA PHE A 81 1.40 5.32 5.13
C PHE A 81 1.98 5.96 6.38
N ARG A 82 2.81 7.00 6.20
CA ARG A 82 3.46 7.68 7.33
C ARG A 82 2.46 8.33 8.26
N ALA A 83 1.37 8.85 7.74
CA ALA A 83 0.38 9.56 8.54
C ALA A 83 -0.62 8.62 9.21
N ASN A 84 -0.86 7.44 8.67
CA ASN A 84 -1.99 6.61 9.10
C ASN A 84 -1.64 5.16 9.44
N LEU A 85 -0.56 4.65 8.96
CA LEU A 85 -0.22 3.23 9.10
C LEU A 85 1.12 3.01 9.78
#